data_34f4b4f46979fac7f69e0db87b753431
#
_entry.id   34f4b4f46979fac7f69e0db87b753431
#
_cell.length_a   1.000
_cell.length_b   1.000
_cell.length_c   1.000
_cell.angle_alpha   90.00
_cell.angle_beta   90.00
_cell.angle_gamma   90.00
#
_symmetry.space_group_name_H-M   'P 1'
#
loop_
_entity.id
_entity.type
_entity.pdbx_description
1 polymer ?
#
loop_
_entity_poly.entity_id
_entity_poly.type
_entity_poly.pdbx_seq_one_letter_code
_entity_poly.pdbx_strand_id
1 'polypeptide(L)'
;MHPVTGAFAAATAAGVAALSYSLWEAQSFRLRRVSVAVLPAGSRSLRLLHISDIHLTSGQRKKRAWVHDLARLEPDLVVVTGDFISNAPAVPAVTAALSPLLRRPGAFVFGSNDYFDAQLKNPLKYLHRPSSVGRRKPNLPTADLGRRLTSQGWLDLNNRRGELRVADISLSLVGVDDPHIGRDRIETIKGGFDRGAAARIGVTHSPYLRVLDAFAAEGADLILAGHTHGGQVCLPGYGALVTNCDLDRTRVKGLSDYRGHPLHVSAG
;
A
#
# COMPACT_ATOMS: atom_id res chain seq x y z
N MET A 1 -0.20 37.89 -34.88
CA MET A 1 0.29 37.26 -33.62
C MET A 1 1.55 36.50 -33.94
N HIS A 2 2.65 36.79 -33.22
CA HIS A 2 3.93 36.10 -33.45
C HIS A 2 3.80 34.60 -33.18
N PRO A 3 4.32 33.69 -34.03
CA PRO A 3 4.22 32.26 -33.85
C PRO A 3 4.77 31.78 -32.49
N VAL A 4 5.73 32.48 -31.91
CA VAL A 4 6.32 32.20 -30.61
C VAL A 4 5.32 32.44 -29.46
N THR A 5 4.50 33.50 -29.53
CA THR A 5 3.47 33.76 -28.49
C THR A 5 2.34 32.70 -28.52
N GLY A 6 1.98 32.26 -29.72
CA GLY A 6 1.00 31.17 -29.85
C GLY A 6 1.49 29.81 -29.29
N ALA A 7 2.77 29.47 -29.57
CA ALA A 7 3.36 28.24 -29.03
C ALA A 7 3.51 28.29 -27.49
N PHE A 8 3.90 29.44 -26.94
CA PHE A 8 3.99 29.62 -25.49
C PHE A 8 2.61 29.50 -24.80
N ALA A 9 1.59 30.14 -25.37
CA ALA A 9 0.21 30.05 -24.86
C ALA A 9 -0.33 28.60 -24.89
N ALA A 10 -0.08 27.87 -25.99
CA ALA A 10 -0.48 26.47 -26.12
C ALA A 10 0.23 25.56 -25.10
N ALA A 11 1.55 25.75 -24.89
CA ALA A 11 2.30 24.99 -23.90
C ALA A 11 1.80 25.26 -22.45
N THR A 12 1.50 26.53 -22.15
CA THR A 12 0.94 26.90 -20.82
C THR A 12 -0.43 26.28 -20.62
N ALA A 13 -1.32 26.34 -21.61
CA ALA A 13 -2.65 25.72 -21.54
C ALA A 13 -2.57 24.20 -21.35
N ALA A 14 -1.68 23.52 -22.06
CA ALA A 14 -1.43 22.10 -21.90
C ALA A 14 -0.90 21.76 -20.48
N GLY A 15 0.00 22.56 -19.94
CA GLY A 15 0.51 22.40 -18.58
C GLY A 15 -0.58 22.56 -17.51
N VAL A 16 -1.43 23.59 -17.65
CA VAL A 16 -2.57 23.82 -16.75
C VAL A 16 -3.58 22.65 -16.85
N ALA A 17 -3.90 22.19 -18.05
CA ALA A 17 -4.81 21.06 -18.25
C ALA A 17 -4.25 19.77 -17.62
N ALA A 18 -2.95 19.47 -17.80
CA ALA A 18 -2.29 18.31 -17.20
C ALA A 18 -2.30 18.37 -15.67
N LEU A 19 -2.01 19.54 -15.10
CA LEU A 19 -2.05 19.74 -13.64
C LEU A 19 -3.47 19.57 -13.10
N SER A 20 -4.47 20.18 -13.75
CA SER A 20 -5.88 20.06 -13.36
C SER A 20 -6.37 18.61 -13.42
N TYR A 21 -6.00 17.89 -14.47
CA TYR A 21 -6.28 16.46 -14.60
C TYR A 21 -5.64 15.65 -13.47
N SER A 22 -4.35 15.89 -13.16
CA SER A 22 -3.63 15.20 -12.09
C SER A 22 -4.26 15.43 -10.72
N LEU A 23 -4.69 16.67 -10.43
CA LEU A 23 -5.38 17.01 -9.19
C LEU A 23 -6.77 16.34 -9.09
N TRP A 24 -7.48 16.24 -10.20
CA TRP A 24 -8.77 15.53 -10.26
C TRP A 24 -8.58 14.02 -10.08
N GLU A 25 -7.58 13.42 -10.77
CA GLU A 25 -7.26 12.01 -10.68
C GLU A 25 -6.86 11.61 -9.27
N ALA A 26 -6.05 12.41 -8.58
CA ALA A 26 -5.64 12.19 -7.19
C ALA A 26 -6.81 12.15 -6.18
N GLN A 27 -7.99 12.64 -6.58
CA GLN A 27 -9.22 12.58 -5.76
C GLN A 27 -10.27 11.59 -6.29
N SER A 28 -9.93 10.85 -7.34
CA SER A 28 -10.83 9.89 -8.00
C SER A 28 -10.57 8.49 -7.45
N PHE A 29 -10.97 8.25 -6.20
CA PHE A 29 -10.80 6.96 -5.54
C PHE A 29 -11.56 5.85 -6.28
N ARG A 30 -10.93 4.69 -6.44
CA ARG A 30 -11.48 3.56 -7.19
C ARG A 30 -11.37 2.26 -6.41
N LEU A 31 -12.47 1.51 -6.37
CA LEU A 31 -12.47 0.14 -5.90
C LEU A 31 -12.15 -0.81 -7.05
N ARG A 32 -11.13 -1.63 -6.88
CA ARG A 32 -10.79 -2.72 -7.79
C ARG A 32 -11.16 -4.05 -7.16
N ARG A 33 -11.76 -4.95 -7.96
CA ARG A 33 -12.10 -6.30 -7.51
C ARG A 33 -11.31 -7.30 -8.34
N VAL A 34 -10.65 -8.21 -7.64
CA VAL A 34 -9.90 -9.32 -8.24
C VAL A 34 -10.21 -10.59 -7.47
N SER A 35 -10.20 -11.72 -8.14
CA SER A 35 -10.37 -13.04 -7.52
C SER A 35 -9.06 -13.80 -7.61
N VAL A 36 -8.65 -14.42 -6.51
CA VAL A 36 -7.41 -15.19 -6.41
C VAL A 36 -7.74 -16.54 -5.76
N ALA A 37 -7.36 -17.62 -6.41
CA ALA A 37 -7.57 -18.98 -5.92
C ALA A 37 -6.40 -19.41 -5.02
N VAL A 38 -6.45 -19.05 -3.73
CA VAL A 38 -5.39 -19.35 -2.75
C VAL A 38 -5.88 -20.17 -1.56
N LEU A 39 -7.18 -20.39 -1.46
CA LEU A 39 -7.76 -21.24 -0.42
C LEU A 39 -7.90 -22.67 -0.94
N PRO A 40 -7.88 -23.69 -0.06
CA PRO A 40 -8.15 -25.08 -0.43
C PRO A 40 -9.48 -25.24 -1.17
N ALA A 41 -9.55 -26.23 -2.05
CA ALA A 41 -10.77 -26.54 -2.76
C ALA A 41 -11.91 -26.86 -1.78
N GLY A 42 -13.11 -26.34 -2.05
CA GLY A 42 -14.27 -26.48 -1.19
C GLY A 42 -14.36 -25.47 -0.03
N SER A 43 -13.32 -24.63 0.19
CA SER A 43 -13.41 -23.55 1.16
C SER A 43 -14.44 -22.49 0.72
N ARG A 44 -15.10 -21.88 1.69
CA ARG A 44 -15.89 -20.68 1.39
C ARG A 44 -14.99 -19.55 0.90
N SER A 45 -15.48 -18.70 0.00
CA SER A 45 -14.75 -17.51 -0.42
C SER A 45 -14.64 -16.49 0.71
N LEU A 46 -13.48 -15.85 0.84
CA LEU A 46 -13.25 -14.72 1.74
C LEU A 46 -13.15 -13.42 0.96
N ARG A 47 -13.74 -12.37 1.50
CA ARG A 47 -13.58 -11.00 1.00
C ARG A 47 -12.48 -10.31 1.78
N LEU A 48 -11.29 -10.23 1.18
CA LEU A 48 -10.16 -9.48 1.72
C LEU A 48 -10.21 -8.04 1.16
N LEU A 49 -10.25 -7.05 2.04
CA LEU A 49 -10.09 -5.65 1.68
C LEU A 49 -8.62 -5.24 1.87
N HIS A 50 -7.95 -4.98 0.75
CA HIS A 50 -6.58 -4.48 0.75
C HIS A 50 -6.59 -2.96 0.57
N ILE A 51 -6.10 -2.23 1.56
CA ILE A 51 -5.94 -0.77 1.55
C ILE A 51 -4.45 -0.45 1.62
N SER A 52 -4.00 0.57 0.91
CA SER A 52 -2.63 1.04 0.93
C SER A 52 -2.55 2.54 0.65
N ASP A 53 -1.48 3.18 1.08
CA ASP A 53 -1.08 4.52 0.62
C ASP A 53 -2.20 5.56 0.78
N ILE A 54 -2.88 5.55 1.93
CA ILE A 54 -3.97 6.49 2.22
C ILE A 54 -3.43 7.92 2.25
N HIS A 55 -2.20 8.13 2.76
CA HIS A 55 -1.56 9.43 2.88
C HIS A 55 -2.50 10.50 3.43
N LEU A 56 -3.23 10.17 4.50
CA LEU A 56 -4.24 11.05 5.04
C LEU A 56 -3.62 12.29 5.68
N THR A 57 -4.25 13.44 5.41
CA THR A 57 -4.11 14.66 6.21
C THR A 57 -5.42 14.96 6.91
N SER A 58 -5.39 15.70 8.01
CA SER A 58 -6.58 15.97 8.83
C SER A 58 -7.71 16.68 8.05
N GLY A 59 -7.37 17.49 7.03
CA GLY A 59 -8.33 18.26 6.23
C GLY A 59 -9.01 17.50 5.09
N GLN A 60 -8.60 16.30 4.75
CA GLN A 60 -9.10 15.55 3.58
C GLN A 60 -10.45 14.85 3.87
N ARG A 61 -11.52 15.62 4.04
CA ARG A 61 -12.85 15.11 4.39
C ARG A 61 -13.38 14.05 3.40
N LYS A 62 -13.23 14.29 2.08
CA LYS A 62 -13.71 13.38 1.03
C LYS A 62 -13.00 12.01 1.12
N LYS A 63 -11.68 12.01 1.27
CA LYS A 63 -10.89 10.77 1.42
C LYS A 63 -11.27 10.02 2.71
N ARG A 64 -11.43 10.73 3.83
CA ARG A 64 -11.90 10.13 5.09
C ARG A 64 -13.26 9.45 4.96
N ALA A 65 -14.23 10.13 4.33
CA ALA A 65 -15.55 9.57 4.11
C ALA A 65 -15.48 8.33 3.21
N TRP A 66 -14.67 8.37 2.14
CA TRP A 66 -14.51 7.24 1.25
C TRP A 66 -13.90 6.02 1.95
N VAL A 67 -12.83 6.20 2.74
CA VAL A 67 -12.22 5.12 3.53
C VAL A 67 -13.21 4.54 4.53
N HIS A 68 -13.98 5.39 5.22
CA HIS A 68 -15.02 4.96 6.14
C HIS A 68 -16.11 4.12 5.45
N ASP A 69 -16.53 4.53 4.26
CA ASP A 69 -17.58 3.87 3.47
C ASP A 69 -17.15 2.50 2.89
N LEU A 70 -15.84 2.20 2.86
CA LEU A 70 -15.35 0.86 2.48
C LEU A 70 -15.90 -0.25 3.39
N ALA A 71 -16.32 0.07 4.61
CA ALA A 71 -16.97 -0.88 5.50
C ALA A 71 -18.28 -1.45 4.94
N ARG A 72 -18.96 -0.73 4.05
CA ARG A 72 -20.16 -1.21 3.35
C ARG A 72 -19.90 -2.38 2.41
N LEU A 73 -18.62 -2.65 2.10
CA LEU A 73 -18.21 -3.83 1.35
C LEU A 73 -18.28 -5.09 2.20
N GLU A 74 -18.47 -4.96 3.52
CA GLU A 74 -18.53 -6.06 4.48
C GLU A 74 -17.35 -7.04 4.32
N PRO A 75 -16.08 -6.56 4.42
CA PRO A 75 -14.94 -7.44 4.29
C PRO A 75 -14.89 -8.45 5.45
N ASP A 76 -14.46 -9.66 5.15
CA ASP A 76 -14.17 -10.68 6.15
C ASP A 76 -12.82 -10.42 6.84
N LEU A 77 -11.87 -9.80 6.11
CA LEU A 77 -10.52 -9.48 6.53
C LEU A 77 -10.09 -8.14 5.93
N VAL A 78 -9.35 -7.34 6.71
CA VAL A 78 -8.74 -6.08 6.23
C VAL A 78 -7.23 -6.15 6.36
N VAL A 79 -6.50 -5.85 5.30
CA VAL A 79 -5.03 -5.71 5.34
C VAL A 79 -4.64 -4.32 4.84
N VAL A 80 -3.84 -3.61 5.64
CA VAL A 80 -3.33 -2.29 5.26
C VAL A 80 -1.82 -2.35 5.09
N THR A 81 -1.37 -2.02 3.89
CA THR A 81 0.05 -2.11 3.52
C THR A 81 0.79 -0.78 3.64
N GLY A 82 0.47 0.03 4.66
CA GLY A 82 1.27 1.20 5.06
C GLY A 82 0.90 2.51 4.38
N ASP A 83 1.67 3.54 4.72
CA ASP A 83 1.48 4.93 4.32
C ASP A 83 0.08 5.46 4.67
N PHE A 84 -0.30 5.26 5.94
CA PHE A 84 -1.60 5.70 6.47
C PHE A 84 -1.74 7.21 6.51
N ILE A 85 -0.68 7.91 6.91
CA ILE A 85 -0.69 9.34 7.22
C ILE A 85 0.40 10.10 6.46
N SER A 86 0.21 11.41 6.28
CA SER A 86 1.21 12.32 5.73
C SER A 86 1.77 13.31 6.76
N ASN A 87 1.13 13.43 7.93
CA ASN A 87 1.56 14.32 9.02
C ASN A 87 1.00 13.85 10.38
N ALA A 88 1.60 14.31 11.46
CA ALA A 88 1.23 13.90 12.83
C ALA A 88 -0.25 14.19 13.20
N PRO A 89 -0.87 15.34 12.83
CA PRO A 89 -2.27 15.61 13.12
C PRO A 89 -3.27 14.66 12.42
N ALA A 90 -2.82 13.86 11.46
CA ALA A 90 -3.69 12.92 10.76
C ALA A 90 -3.99 11.63 11.54
N VAL A 91 -3.25 11.30 12.59
CA VAL A 91 -3.45 10.05 13.37
C VAL A 91 -4.88 9.89 13.88
N PRO A 92 -5.51 10.86 14.57
CA PRO A 92 -6.90 10.72 14.97
C PRO A 92 -7.85 10.60 13.77
N ALA A 93 -7.56 11.31 12.69
CA ALA A 93 -8.41 11.34 11.50
C ALA A 93 -8.41 10.00 10.75
N VAL A 94 -7.25 9.34 10.60
CA VAL A 94 -7.16 8.01 9.95
C VAL A 94 -7.78 6.94 10.83
N THR A 95 -7.57 6.98 12.16
CA THR A 95 -8.20 6.04 13.08
C THR A 95 -9.73 6.16 13.04
N ALA A 96 -10.26 7.39 13.00
CA ALA A 96 -11.70 7.62 12.85
C ALA A 96 -12.23 7.15 11.48
N ALA A 97 -11.49 7.33 10.40
CA ALA A 97 -11.88 6.84 9.08
C ALA A 97 -11.91 5.31 9.01
N LEU A 98 -10.98 4.64 9.67
CA LEU A 98 -10.91 3.18 9.74
C LEU A 98 -11.85 2.56 10.79
N SER A 99 -12.47 3.35 11.68
CA SER A 99 -13.21 2.84 12.84
C SER A 99 -14.24 1.74 12.55
N PRO A 100 -15.04 1.77 11.46
CA PRO A 100 -15.98 0.66 11.19
C PRO A 100 -15.26 -0.59 10.65
N LEU A 101 -14.10 -0.44 10.02
CA LEU A 101 -13.26 -1.54 9.54
C LEU A 101 -12.47 -2.21 10.67
N LEU A 102 -12.11 -1.45 11.72
CA LEU A 102 -11.37 -1.97 12.88
C LEU A 102 -12.16 -3.03 13.67
N ARG A 103 -13.47 -3.16 13.42
CA ARG A 103 -14.30 -4.23 13.99
C ARG A 103 -14.14 -5.58 13.27
N ARG A 104 -13.45 -5.60 12.14
CA ARG A 104 -13.17 -6.82 11.37
C ARG A 104 -11.78 -7.33 11.73
N PRO A 105 -11.51 -8.63 11.61
CA PRO A 105 -10.15 -9.15 11.66
C PRO A 105 -9.27 -8.34 10.72
N GLY A 106 -8.07 -7.96 11.16
CA GLY A 106 -7.22 -7.13 10.32
C GLY A 106 -5.74 -7.21 10.69
N ALA A 107 -4.92 -6.77 9.77
CA ALA A 107 -3.48 -6.70 9.94
C ALA A 107 -2.92 -5.48 9.20
N PHE A 108 -1.73 -5.03 9.61
CA PHE A 108 -1.08 -3.90 8.96
C PHE A 108 0.45 -4.00 9.02
N VAL A 109 1.08 -3.33 8.07
CA VAL A 109 2.48 -2.90 8.13
C VAL A 109 2.55 -1.39 7.96
N PHE A 110 3.68 -0.77 8.30
CA PHE A 110 3.92 0.65 8.06
C PHE A 110 4.72 0.89 6.77
N GLY A 111 4.53 2.08 6.19
CA GLY A 111 5.35 2.60 5.12
C GLY A 111 6.18 3.80 5.56
N SER A 112 7.00 4.33 4.67
CA SER A 112 7.92 5.43 4.97
C SER A 112 7.21 6.70 5.45
N ASN A 113 6.01 6.97 4.96
CA ASN A 113 5.23 8.14 5.35
C ASN A 113 4.47 7.97 6.69
N ASP A 114 4.58 6.81 7.32
CA ASP A 114 4.15 6.62 8.70
C ASP A 114 5.26 7.00 9.70
N TYR A 115 6.52 7.07 9.23
CA TYR A 115 7.69 7.46 10.02
C TYR A 115 8.13 8.89 9.77
N PHE A 116 7.99 9.37 8.51
CA PHE A 116 8.51 10.66 8.06
C PHE A 116 7.39 11.49 7.45
N ASP A 117 7.26 12.73 7.89
CA ASP A 117 6.31 13.66 7.30
C ASP A 117 6.57 13.89 5.81
N ALA A 118 5.50 14.10 5.06
CA ALA A 118 5.57 14.37 3.64
C ALA A 118 6.34 15.67 3.36
N GLN A 119 7.23 15.62 2.37
CA GLN A 119 7.96 16.79 1.88
C GLN A 119 7.72 16.98 0.39
N LEU A 120 7.67 18.24 -0.04
CA LEU A 120 7.66 18.56 -1.46
C LEU A 120 8.96 18.07 -2.11
N LYS A 121 8.83 17.16 -3.07
CA LYS A 121 9.95 16.63 -3.84
C LYS A 121 9.80 17.03 -5.29
N ASN A 122 10.93 17.35 -5.96
CA ASN A 122 10.92 17.55 -7.39
C ASN A 122 10.66 16.18 -8.08
N PRO A 123 9.55 16.02 -8.82
CA PRO A 123 9.17 14.74 -9.42
C PRO A 123 10.18 14.25 -10.47
N LEU A 124 10.93 15.13 -11.12
CA LEU A 124 11.94 14.74 -12.10
C LEU A 124 13.10 13.95 -11.50
N LYS A 125 13.32 14.05 -10.18
CA LYS A 125 14.36 13.26 -9.50
C LYS A 125 14.06 11.75 -9.56
N TYR A 126 12.80 11.35 -9.62
CA TYR A 126 12.41 9.95 -9.73
C TYR A 126 12.88 9.28 -11.03
N LEU A 127 13.13 10.06 -12.10
CA LEU A 127 13.63 9.55 -13.37
C LEU A 127 15.08 9.03 -13.29
N HIS A 128 15.83 9.44 -12.26
CA HIS A 128 17.23 9.09 -12.11
C HIS A 128 17.50 8.07 -10.99
N ARG A 129 16.69 8.07 -9.95
CA ARG A 129 16.86 7.17 -8.79
C ARG A 129 15.59 7.09 -7.95
N PRO A 130 15.37 5.98 -7.22
CA PRO A 130 14.32 5.89 -6.21
C PRO A 130 14.43 7.00 -5.17
N SER A 131 13.32 7.36 -4.54
CA SER A 131 13.33 8.33 -3.45
C SER A 131 14.09 7.78 -2.24
N SER A 132 14.58 8.65 -1.38
CA SER A 132 15.19 8.28 -0.12
C SER A 132 14.82 9.27 0.98
N VAL A 133 14.85 8.81 2.21
CA VAL A 133 14.68 9.67 3.39
C VAL A 133 16.01 10.29 3.86
N GLY A 134 17.13 9.82 3.29
CA GLY A 134 18.47 10.28 3.65
C GLY A 134 18.79 10.04 5.13
N ARG A 135 19.41 11.04 5.78
CA ARG A 135 19.77 11.01 7.20
C ARG A 135 18.67 11.55 8.14
N ARG A 136 17.44 11.69 7.67
CA ARG A 136 16.33 12.16 8.51
C ARG A 136 16.06 11.17 9.65
N LYS A 137 15.70 11.71 10.80
CA LYS A 137 15.15 10.90 11.90
C LYS A 137 13.63 10.82 11.75
N PRO A 138 13.00 9.68 12.12
CA PRO A 138 11.55 9.58 12.20
C PRO A 138 10.98 10.69 13.08
N ASN A 139 9.92 11.35 12.61
CA ASN A 139 9.31 12.49 13.27
C ASN A 139 7.79 12.40 13.38
N LEU A 140 7.20 11.29 12.93
CA LEU A 140 5.77 11.03 13.07
C LEU A 140 5.48 10.10 14.28
N PRO A 141 4.29 10.20 14.87
CA PRO A 141 3.91 9.40 16.04
C PRO A 141 3.46 7.97 15.64
N THR A 142 4.32 7.25 14.90
CA THR A 142 4.07 5.89 14.38
C THR A 142 3.67 4.93 15.49
N ALA A 143 4.34 5.02 16.66
CA ALA A 143 4.02 4.17 17.81
C ALA A 143 2.60 4.44 18.36
N ASP A 144 2.10 5.69 18.30
CA ASP A 144 0.73 6.00 18.70
C ASP A 144 -0.28 5.42 17.71
N LEU A 145 -0.02 5.55 16.41
CA LEU A 145 -0.83 4.93 15.38
C LEU A 145 -0.91 3.41 15.57
N GLY A 146 0.25 2.75 15.77
CA GLY A 146 0.31 1.30 16.02
C GLY A 146 -0.51 0.88 17.23
N ARG A 147 -0.37 1.57 18.37
CA ARG A 147 -1.17 1.27 19.57
C ARG A 147 -2.67 1.39 19.32
N ARG A 148 -3.12 2.40 18.58
CA ARG A 148 -4.54 2.59 18.25
C ARG A 148 -5.09 1.46 17.40
N LEU A 149 -4.32 0.95 16.44
CA LEU A 149 -4.72 -0.17 15.59
C LEU A 149 -4.71 -1.48 16.38
N THR A 150 -3.65 -1.76 17.13
CA THR A 150 -3.53 -3.01 17.91
C THR A 150 -4.51 -3.08 19.08
N SER A 151 -4.88 -1.95 19.70
CA SER A 151 -5.91 -1.91 20.75
C SER A 151 -7.30 -2.30 20.26
N GLN A 152 -7.52 -2.30 18.94
CA GLN A 152 -8.74 -2.77 18.29
C GLN A 152 -8.63 -4.22 17.78
N GLY A 153 -7.54 -4.91 18.09
CA GLY A 153 -7.32 -6.32 17.74
C GLY A 153 -6.63 -6.55 16.38
N TRP A 154 -6.19 -5.50 15.68
CA TRP A 154 -5.44 -5.70 14.46
C TRP A 154 -4.01 -6.16 14.73
N LEU A 155 -3.49 -7.06 13.89
CA LEU A 155 -2.12 -7.55 13.98
C LEU A 155 -1.13 -6.53 13.43
N ASP A 156 -0.15 -6.17 14.24
CA ASP A 156 1.05 -5.45 13.82
C ASP A 156 2.04 -6.45 13.20
N LEU A 157 2.21 -6.39 11.88
CA LEU A 157 3.09 -7.27 11.12
C LEU A 157 4.45 -6.63 10.77
N ASN A 158 4.81 -5.50 11.37
CA ASN A 158 6.12 -4.88 11.16
C ASN A 158 7.24 -5.77 11.73
N ASN A 159 7.89 -6.56 10.85
CA ASN A 159 8.83 -7.61 11.19
C ASN A 159 8.25 -8.62 12.19
N ARG A 160 7.01 -9.05 11.95
CA ARG A 160 6.26 -9.97 12.82
C ARG A 160 5.43 -10.97 12.04
N ARG A 161 5.01 -11.97 12.76
CA ARG A 161 4.12 -13.04 12.34
C ARG A 161 2.83 -12.98 13.14
N GLY A 162 1.76 -13.49 12.57
CA GLY A 162 0.50 -13.63 13.28
C GLY A 162 -0.45 -14.57 12.55
N GLU A 163 -1.45 -14.99 13.28
CA GLU A 163 -2.51 -15.84 12.76
C GLU A 163 -3.84 -15.13 12.93
N LEU A 164 -4.69 -15.25 11.94
CA LEU A 164 -6.08 -14.79 11.99
C LEU A 164 -7.00 -15.93 11.65
N ARG A 165 -8.03 -16.08 12.46
CA ARG A 165 -9.14 -16.98 12.14
C ARG A 165 -10.32 -16.15 11.63
N VAL A 166 -10.72 -16.43 10.41
CA VAL A 166 -11.86 -15.78 9.75
C VAL A 166 -12.91 -16.84 9.50
N ALA A 167 -13.95 -16.86 10.34
CA ALA A 167 -14.89 -17.96 10.47
C ALA A 167 -14.16 -19.29 10.76
N ASP A 168 -14.23 -20.26 9.86
CA ASP A 168 -13.59 -21.58 9.93
C ASP A 168 -12.20 -21.64 9.26
N ILE A 169 -11.76 -20.54 8.61
CA ILE A 169 -10.53 -20.49 7.84
C ILE A 169 -9.40 -19.91 8.71
N SER A 170 -8.31 -20.66 8.88
CA SER A 170 -7.08 -20.21 9.52
C SER A 170 -6.15 -19.61 8.48
N LEU A 171 -5.65 -18.40 8.76
CA LEU A 171 -4.73 -17.66 7.90
C LEU A 171 -3.43 -17.40 8.66
N SER A 172 -2.30 -17.72 8.05
CA SER A 172 -0.99 -17.38 8.57
C SER A 172 -0.47 -16.14 7.85
N LEU A 173 -0.14 -15.09 8.61
CA LEU A 173 0.34 -13.83 8.06
C LEU A 173 1.77 -13.56 8.53
N VAL A 174 2.63 -13.16 7.62
CA VAL A 174 4.00 -12.72 7.92
C VAL A 174 4.22 -11.39 7.24
N GLY A 175 4.72 -10.42 7.98
CA GLY A 175 5.02 -9.10 7.43
C GLY A 175 6.40 -8.59 7.79
N VAL A 176 6.87 -7.63 7.01
CA VAL A 176 8.08 -6.87 7.27
C VAL A 176 7.78 -5.38 7.38
N ASP A 177 8.58 -4.67 8.17
CA ASP A 177 8.60 -3.20 8.18
C ASP A 177 9.15 -2.69 6.83
N ASP A 178 9.04 -1.41 6.55
CA ASP A 178 9.23 -0.87 5.20
C ASP A 178 10.64 -1.09 4.61
N PRO A 179 10.74 -1.88 3.52
CA PRO A 179 12.01 -2.13 2.82
C PRO A 179 12.59 -0.88 2.16
N HIS A 180 11.76 0.11 1.79
CA HIS A 180 12.20 1.33 1.12
C HIS A 180 13.13 2.17 1.98
N ILE A 181 12.96 2.11 3.28
CA ILE A 181 13.80 2.81 4.27
C ILE A 181 14.71 1.87 5.05
N GLY A 182 14.85 0.61 4.60
CA GLY A 182 15.77 -0.37 5.18
C GLY A 182 15.38 -0.83 6.60
N ARG A 183 14.09 -0.86 6.92
CA ARG A 183 13.59 -1.30 8.23
C ARG A 183 13.15 -2.76 8.25
N ASP A 184 13.06 -3.38 7.08
CA ASP A 184 12.68 -4.78 6.92
C ASP A 184 13.72 -5.74 7.54
N ARG A 185 13.23 -6.81 8.13
CA ARG A 185 14.02 -7.93 8.65
C ARG A 185 13.58 -9.20 7.93
N ILE A 186 14.29 -9.56 6.88
CA ILE A 186 13.97 -10.72 6.04
C ILE A 186 14.01 -12.03 6.83
N GLU A 187 14.84 -12.11 7.86
CA GLU A 187 14.90 -13.25 8.76
C GLU A 187 13.56 -13.55 9.45
N THR A 188 12.68 -12.57 9.58
CA THR A 188 11.32 -12.75 10.10
C THR A 188 10.47 -13.63 9.19
N ILE A 189 10.71 -13.58 7.87
CA ILE A 189 9.97 -14.35 6.86
C ILE A 189 10.36 -15.82 6.94
N LYS A 190 11.66 -16.11 7.14
CA LYS A 190 12.21 -17.46 7.13
C LYS A 190 11.55 -18.36 8.19
N GLY A 191 10.93 -19.45 7.75
CA GLY A 191 10.16 -20.34 8.60
C GLY A 191 8.98 -19.63 9.29
N GLY A 192 8.50 -18.52 8.73
CA GLY A 192 7.51 -17.65 9.38
C GLY A 192 6.07 -18.06 9.21
N PHE A 193 5.75 -18.83 8.17
CA PHE A 193 4.40 -19.27 7.91
C PHE A 193 4.07 -20.57 8.65
N ASP A 194 2.87 -20.63 9.23
CA ASP A 194 2.29 -21.89 9.67
C ASP A 194 1.84 -22.69 8.44
N ARG A 195 2.43 -23.88 8.27
CA ARG A 195 2.12 -24.78 7.15
C ARG A 195 0.77 -25.47 7.30
N GLY A 196 0.17 -25.45 8.48
CA GLY A 196 -1.17 -25.96 8.75
C GLY A 196 -2.29 -24.95 8.43
N ALA A 197 -1.94 -23.69 8.16
CA ALA A 197 -2.92 -22.68 7.80
C ALA A 197 -3.51 -22.94 6.40
N ALA A 198 -4.76 -22.54 6.21
CA ALA A 198 -5.47 -22.67 4.93
C ALA A 198 -4.89 -21.75 3.86
N ALA A 199 -4.31 -20.61 4.24
CA ALA A 199 -3.54 -19.76 3.34
C ALA A 199 -2.45 -18.97 4.09
N ARG A 200 -1.36 -18.71 3.38
CA ARG A 200 -0.15 -18.00 3.86
C ARG A 200 -0.04 -16.67 3.12
N ILE A 201 -0.13 -15.57 3.85
CA ILE A 201 -0.17 -14.23 3.29
C ILE A 201 1.08 -13.45 3.69
N GLY A 202 1.90 -13.09 2.70
CA GLY A 202 3.03 -12.17 2.87
C GLY A 202 2.55 -10.72 2.77
N VAL A 203 2.99 -9.86 3.70
CA VAL A 203 2.58 -8.45 3.76
C VAL A 203 3.79 -7.54 3.83
N THR A 204 3.92 -6.63 2.89
CA THR A 204 4.98 -5.61 2.87
C THR A 204 4.43 -4.28 2.38
N HIS A 205 5.02 -3.16 2.79
CA HIS A 205 4.68 -1.89 2.17
C HIS A 205 5.29 -1.82 0.76
N SER A 206 6.59 -1.83 0.67
CA SER A 206 7.32 -1.66 -0.60
C SER A 206 7.70 -3.02 -1.20
N PRO A 207 7.33 -3.30 -2.47
CA PRO A 207 7.56 -4.61 -3.11
C PRO A 207 8.99 -4.76 -3.65
N TYR A 208 10.00 -4.67 -2.78
CA TYR A 208 11.38 -4.94 -3.15
C TYR A 208 11.62 -6.42 -3.45
N LEU A 209 12.37 -6.71 -4.52
CA LEU A 209 12.59 -8.09 -5.01
C LEU A 209 13.12 -9.00 -3.91
N ARG A 210 14.06 -8.53 -3.07
CA ARG A 210 14.61 -9.34 -1.97
C ARG A 210 13.55 -9.81 -0.98
N VAL A 211 12.51 -9.01 -0.75
CA VAL A 211 11.39 -9.35 0.15
C VAL A 211 10.41 -10.29 -0.55
N LEU A 212 10.10 -10.00 -1.81
CA LEU A 212 9.23 -10.87 -2.63
C LEU A 212 9.86 -12.25 -2.82
N ASP A 213 11.18 -12.32 -3.07
CA ASP A 213 11.91 -13.57 -3.17
C ASP A 213 11.86 -14.38 -1.88
N ALA A 214 11.99 -13.73 -0.74
CA ALA A 214 11.86 -14.39 0.56
C ALA A 214 10.45 -14.94 0.81
N PHE A 215 9.41 -14.19 0.51
CA PHE A 215 8.03 -14.68 0.61
C PHE A 215 7.75 -15.84 -0.34
N ALA A 216 8.23 -15.77 -1.58
CA ALA A 216 8.08 -16.84 -2.55
C ALA A 216 8.82 -18.10 -2.09
N ALA A 217 10.06 -17.99 -1.62
CA ALA A 217 10.86 -19.12 -1.13
C ALA A 217 10.21 -19.82 0.07
N GLU A 218 9.50 -19.09 0.94
CA GLU A 218 8.77 -19.65 2.08
C GLU A 218 7.35 -20.11 1.71
N GLY A 219 6.95 -19.98 0.44
CA GLY A 219 5.71 -20.50 -0.10
C GLY A 219 4.47 -19.68 0.31
N ALA A 220 4.56 -18.36 0.25
CA ALA A 220 3.38 -17.51 0.41
C ALA A 220 2.34 -17.80 -0.68
N ASP A 221 1.09 -18.02 -0.31
CA ASP A 221 -0.01 -18.24 -1.26
C ASP A 221 -0.51 -16.93 -1.88
N LEU A 222 -0.29 -15.81 -1.18
CA LEU A 222 -0.60 -14.45 -1.63
C LEU A 222 0.40 -13.46 -1.03
N ILE A 223 0.87 -12.52 -1.84
CA ILE A 223 1.70 -11.39 -1.37
C ILE A 223 0.93 -10.10 -1.60
N LEU A 224 0.86 -9.24 -0.57
CA LEU A 224 0.19 -7.93 -0.61
C LEU A 224 1.22 -6.82 -0.43
N ALA A 225 1.20 -5.84 -1.33
CA ALA A 225 2.11 -4.70 -1.30
C ALA A 225 1.43 -3.39 -1.78
N GLY A 226 2.04 -2.25 -1.47
CA GLY A 226 1.64 -0.92 -1.89
C GLY A 226 2.78 -0.13 -2.51
N HIS A 227 3.00 1.12 -2.05
CA HIS A 227 4.15 1.97 -2.32
C HIS A 227 4.27 2.56 -3.74
N THR A 228 3.93 1.80 -4.75
CA THR A 228 4.24 2.16 -6.15
C THR A 228 3.32 3.24 -6.74
N HIS A 229 2.12 3.41 -6.16
CA HIS A 229 1.05 4.29 -6.67
C HIS A 229 0.67 4.04 -8.14
N GLY A 230 0.92 2.81 -8.63
CA GLY A 230 0.74 2.48 -10.05
C GLY A 230 1.82 3.05 -10.97
N GLY A 231 2.90 3.58 -10.39
CA GLY A 231 4.04 4.20 -11.03
C GLY A 231 4.18 5.69 -10.68
N GLN A 232 5.40 6.15 -10.36
CA GLN A 232 5.65 7.53 -9.91
C GLN A 232 5.58 8.57 -11.03
N VAL A 233 5.89 8.17 -12.26
CA VAL A 233 5.73 8.97 -13.48
C VAL A 233 5.09 8.07 -14.52
N CYS A 234 3.85 8.38 -14.89
CA CYS A 234 3.09 7.61 -15.88
C CYS A 234 2.83 8.43 -17.14
N LEU A 235 3.04 7.82 -18.30
CA LEU A 235 2.65 8.39 -19.57
C LEU A 235 1.36 7.75 -20.06
N PRO A 236 0.39 8.55 -20.55
CA PRO A 236 -0.82 8.01 -21.15
C PRO A 236 -0.51 7.03 -22.29
N GLY A 237 -1.12 5.84 -22.27
CA GLY A 237 -0.90 4.79 -23.26
C GLY A 237 0.39 3.97 -23.11
N TYR A 238 1.39 4.47 -22.37
CA TYR A 238 2.67 3.75 -22.14
C TYR A 238 2.75 3.11 -20.75
N GLY A 239 2.19 3.76 -19.72
CA GLY A 239 2.23 3.30 -18.34
C GLY A 239 3.37 3.92 -17.52
N ALA A 240 3.79 3.22 -16.47
CA ALA A 240 4.80 3.70 -15.53
C ALA A 240 6.21 3.78 -16.13
N LEU A 241 6.89 4.90 -15.90
CA LEU A 241 8.31 5.05 -16.22
C LEU A 241 9.21 4.61 -15.06
N VAL A 242 8.74 4.81 -13.82
CA VAL A 242 9.50 4.54 -12.58
C VAL A 242 8.58 3.89 -11.55
N THR A 243 9.12 2.96 -10.79
CA THR A 243 8.39 2.22 -9.73
C THR A 243 8.71 2.69 -8.32
N ASN A 244 9.75 3.49 -8.15
CA ASN A 244 10.33 3.89 -6.87
C ASN A 244 10.88 2.72 -6.02
N CYS A 245 11.04 1.55 -6.61
CA CYS A 245 11.67 0.34 -6.07
C CYS A 245 12.32 -0.44 -7.23
N ASP A 246 12.76 -1.67 -6.99
CA ASP A 246 13.38 -2.55 -7.99
C ASP A 246 12.37 -3.48 -8.71
N LEU A 247 11.06 -3.34 -8.43
CA LEU A 247 10.00 -4.11 -9.08
C LEU A 247 9.85 -3.74 -10.56
N ASP A 248 9.60 -4.74 -11.39
CA ASP A 248 9.28 -4.53 -12.80
C ASP A 248 8.05 -3.64 -13.01
N ARG A 249 8.13 -2.71 -13.96
CA ARG A 249 7.09 -1.73 -14.23
C ARG A 249 5.75 -2.33 -14.66
N THR A 250 5.72 -3.54 -15.17
CA THR A 250 4.50 -4.24 -15.57
C THR A 250 3.68 -4.72 -14.35
N ARG A 251 4.31 -4.80 -13.17
CA ARG A 251 3.71 -5.28 -11.91
C ARG A 251 3.38 -4.18 -10.92
N VAL A 252 3.47 -2.91 -11.30
CA VAL A 252 3.31 -1.78 -10.37
C VAL A 252 1.91 -1.62 -9.80
N LYS A 253 0.92 -2.35 -10.29
CA LYS A 253 -0.47 -2.32 -9.79
C LYS A 253 -1.27 -3.54 -10.19
N GLY A 254 -2.22 -3.89 -9.32
CA GLY A 254 -3.15 -5.00 -9.57
C GLY A 254 -2.52 -6.36 -9.25
N LEU A 255 -3.19 -7.40 -9.72
CA LEU A 255 -2.77 -8.77 -9.52
C LEU A 255 -1.80 -9.18 -10.64
N SER A 256 -0.70 -9.80 -10.25
CA SER A 256 0.29 -10.39 -11.17
C SER A 256 0.83 -11.68 -10.56
N ASP A 257 1.52 -12.48 -11.37
CA ASP A 257 2.30 -13.62 -10.88
C ASP A 257 3.74 -13.18 -10.59
N TYR A 258 4.25 -13.57 -9.44
CA TYR A 258 5.64 -13.41 -9.06
C TYR A 258 6.24 -14.78 -8.72
N ARG A 259 6.98 -15.39 -9.67
CA ARG A 259 7.61 -16.72 -9.53
C ARG A 259 6.63 -17.82 -9.10
N GLY A 260 5.41 -17.82 -9.65
CA GLY A 260 4.37 -18.78 -9.31
C GLY A 260 3.54 -18.41 -8.08
N HIS A 261 3.75 -17.22 -7.50
CA HIS A 261 3.02 -16.73 -6.35
C HIS A 261 2.18 -15.49 -6.73
N PRO A 262 0.87 -15.46 -6.43
CA PRO A 262 0.05 -14.29 -6.62
C PRO A 262 0.59 -13.09 -5.84
N LEU A 263 0.88 -11.99 -6.55
CA LEU A 263 1.29 -10.70 -6.00
C LEU A 263 0.23 -9.66 -6.34
N HIS A 264 -0.39 -9.06 -5.33
CA HIS A 264 -1.27 -7.91 -5.52
C HIS A 264 -0.59 -6.64 -5.02
N VAL A 265 -0.35 -5.69 -5.94
CA VAL A 265 0.19 -4.37 -5.62
C VAL A 265 -0.94 -3.35 -5.71
N SER A 266 -1.24 -2.67 -4.60
CA SER A 266 -2.22 -1.58 -4.59
C SER A 266 -1.65 -0.34 -5.28
N ALA A 267 -2.51 0.42 -5.93
CA ALA A 267 -2.13 1.70 -6.52
C ALA A 267 -2.34 2.89 -5.57
N GLY A 268 -2.78 2.63 -4.32
CA GLY A 268 -3.12 3.65 -3.34
C GLY A 268 -4.57 4.06 -3.39
#